data_f8d6b8ff6ceb7e189bc84018528e8ea5
#
_entry.id   f8d6b8ff6ceb7e189bc84018528e8ea5
#
_cell.length_a   1.000
_cell.length_b   1.000
_cell.length_c   1.000
_cell.angle_alpha   90.00
_cell.angle_beta   90.00
_cell.angle_gamma   90.00
#
_symmetry.space_group_name_H-M   'P 1'
#
loop_
_entity.id
_entity.type
_entity.pdbx_description
1 polymer ?
#
loop_
_entity_poly.entity_id
_entity_poly.type
_entity_poly.pdbx_seq_one_letter_code
_entity_poly.pdbx_strand_id
1 'polypeptide(L)'
;FGYLAAIKTQNGAAMSVGRVSTFLDIYIKRDMDKGILTEQEAQELIDHFTMKLRMVKFARIPSYNQLFSGDPVWATLDVAGTGVDGRSMVTKTDFRFLHTLENMGPAPEPNLTVFYSSKLPQTFKDYAARISIETSSIQYENDDAMKPVWGDDYAICCCVSATQTGKEMQFFGARANLAKCLLYAINGGVDEKSGEQVGPHSAPITARSEEHTSELQSPFYLVC
;
A
#
# COMPACT_ATOMS: atom_id res chain seq x y z
N PHE A 1 -0.14 21.74 -3.16
CA PHE A 1 0.24 21.89 -4.59
C PHE A 1 1.47 21.04 -4.94
N GLY A 2 2.54 21.02 -4.12
CA GLY A 2 3.76 20.27 -4.42
C GLY A 2 3.53 18.78 -4.61
N TYR A 3 2.79 18.13 -3.72
CA TYR A 3 2.45 16.71 -3.85
C TYR A 3 1.64 16.39 -5.11
N LEU A 4 0.65 17.23 -5.41
CA LEU A 4 -0.19 17.02 -6.60
C LEU A 4 0.62 17.17 -7.89
N ALA A 5 1.54 18.13 -7.94
CA ALA A 5 2.44 18.29 -9.08
C ALA A 5 3.37 17.07 -9.22
N ALA A 6 3.97 16.59 -8.12
CA ALA A 6 4.83 15.40 -8.11
C ALA A 6 4.07 14.16 -8.59
N ILE A 7 2.86 13.91 -8.10
CA ILE A 7 2.02 12.79 -8.54
C ILE A 7 1.73 12.89 -10.03
N LYS A 8 1.38 14.07 -10.54
CA LYS A 8 1.03 14.28 -11.94
C LYS A 8 2.21 14.10 -12.90
N THR A 9 3.40 14.43 -12.46
CA THR A 9 4.62 14.32 -13.29
C THR A 9 5.28 12.96 -13.21
N GLN A 10 4.91 12.15 -12.26
CA GLN A 10 5.40 10.79 -12.14
C GLN A 10 4.94 9.94 -13.33
N ASN A 11 5.89 9.31 -14.01
CA ASN A 11 5.58 8.39 -15.09
C ASN A 11 5.44 6.96 -14.54
N GLY A 12 4.24 6.61 -14.14
CA GLY A 12 3.96 5.30 -13.56
C GLY A 12 2.73 5.33 -12.67
N ALA A 13 2.43 4.20 -12.06
CA ALA A 13 1.20 3.98 -11.33
C ALA A 13 1.50 3.72 -9.87
N ALA A 14 2.35 4.30 -9.20
CA ALA A 14 2.54 4.03 -7.78
C ALA A 14 3.44 5.07 -7.14
N MET A 15 3.01 5.57 -6.02
CA MET A 15 3.85 6.39 -5.18
C MET A 15 3.40 6.28 -3.73
N SER A 16 4.30 6.57 -2.81
CA SER A 16 3.95 6.82 -1.42
C SER A 16 3.92 8.30 -1.15
N VAL A 17 2.90 8.74 -0.44
CA VAL A 17 2.88 10.06 0.21
C VAL A 17 3.58 9.97 1.58
N GLY A 18 3.84 8.76 2.04
CA GLY A 18 4.48 8.46 3.31
C GLY A 18 3.58 8.73 4.52
N ARG A 19 4.19 8.84 5.69
CA ARG A 19 3.50 9.13 6.96
C ARG A 19 3.14 10.61 7.08
N VAL A 20 2.29 11.06 6.17
CA VAL A 20 1.91 12.47 6.06
C VAL A 20 1.13 12.97 7.27
N SER A 21 0.41 12.10 7.97
CA SER A 21 -0.36 12.45 9.17
C SER A 21 0.52 13.05 10.26
N THR A 22 1.59 12.35 10.61
CA THR A 22 2.55 12.81 11.63
C THR A 22 3.21 14.12 11.23
N PHE A 23 3.57 14.27 9.96
CA PHE A 23 4.17 15.47 9.43
C PHE A 23 3.20 16.67 9.48
N LEU A 24 1.97 16.49 9.02
CA LEU A 24 0.97 17.56 9.01
C LEU A 24 0.51 17.96 10.40
N ASP A 25 0.46 16.99 11.34
CA ASP A 25 0.02 17.26 12.71
C ASP A 25 0.86 18.33 13.42
N ILE A 26 2.16 18.40 13.11
CA ILE A 26 3.06 19.41 13.67
C ILE A 26 2.55 20.81 13.33
N TYR A 27 2.15 21.05 12.09
CA TYR A 27 1.66 22.35 11.62
C TYR A 27 0.24 22.63 12.07
N ILE A 28 -0.64 21.64 11.95
CA ILE A 28 -2.04 21.75 12.36
C ILE A 28 -2.11 22.06 13.87
N LYS A 29 -1.38 21.30 14.69
CA LYS A 29 -1.34 21.55 16.13
C LYS A 29 -0.82 22.95 16.45
N ARG A 30 0.28 23.37 15.83
CA ARG A 30 0.84 24.72 16.00
C ARG A 30 -0.20 25.81 15.69
N ASP A 31 -0.94 25.66 14.62
CA ASP A 31 -1.90 26.66 14.17
C ASP A 31 -3.18 26.64 15.01
N MET A 32 -3.57 25.48 15.50
CA MET A 32 -4.65 25.37 16.49
C MET A 32 -4.26 25.98 17.84
N ASP A 33 -3.05 25.71 18.33
CA ASP A 33 -2.56 26.30 19.60
C ASP A 33 -2.50 27.84 19.53
N LYS A 34 -2.33 28.39 18.32
CA LYS A 34 -2.37 29.85 18.08
C LYS A 34 -3.78 30.41 17.82
N GLY A 35 -4.79 29.56 17.80
CA GLY A 35 -6.15 29.96 17.46
C GLY A 35 -6.36 30.35 15.98
N ILE A 36 -5.44 29.95 15.09
CA ILE A 36 -5.52 30.20 13.65
C ILE A 36 -6.46 29.17 12.99
N LEU A 37 -6.49 27.93 13.51
CA LEU A 37 -7.35 26.86 13.01
C LEU A 37 -8.24 26.35 14.13
N THR A 38 -9.48 26.06 13.80
CA THR A 38 -10.41 25.25 14.59
C THR A 38 -10.26 23.77 14.22
N GLU A 39 -10.83 22.87 15.03
CA GLU A 39 -10.84 21.44 14.72
C GLU A 39 -11.60 21.16 13.40
N GLN A 40 -12.71 21.85 13.16
CA GLN A 40 -13.48 21.71 11.92
C GLN A 40 -12.65 22.12 10.70
N GLU A 41 -12.00 23.27 10.74
CA GLU A 41 -11.14 23.74 9.62
C GLU A 41 -9.96 22.80 9.41
N ALA A 42 -9.37 22.25 10.47
CA ALA A 42 -8.32 21.25 10.37
C ALA A 42 -8.82 19.97 9.65
N GLN A 43 -10.02 19.50 9.99
CA GLN A 43 -10.64 18.37 9.29
C GLN A 43 -10.92 18.69 7.83
N GLU A 44 -11.49 19.85 7.53
CA GLU A 44 -11.75 20.29 6.15
C GLU A 44 -10.48 20.34 5.29
N LEU A 45 -9.35 20.76 5.85
CA LEU A 45 -8.07 20.76 5.15
C LEU A 45 -7.60 19.34 4.79
N ILE A 46 -7.79 18.38 5.71
CA ILE A 46 -7.46 16.96 5.47
C ILE A 46 -8.41 16.35 4.45
N ASP A 47 -9.71 16.65 4.54
CA ASP A 47 -10.70 16.20 3.55
C ASP A 47 -10.38 16.74 2.15
N HIS A 48 -10.04 18.02 2.03
CA HIS A 48 -9.62 18.63 0.77
C HIS A 48 -8.33 18.01 0.21
N PHE A 49 -7.37 17.69 1.06
CA PHE A 49 -6.16 16.99 0.62
C PHE A 49 -6.49 15.61 0.06
N THR A 50 -7.28 14.84 0.79
CA THR A 50 -7.73 13.51 0.37
C THR A 50 -8.57 13.56 -0.91
N MET A 51 -9.48 14.53 -1.02
CA MET A 51 -10.26 14.76 -2.24
C MET A 51 -9.36 14.99 -3.46
N LYS A 52 -8.32 15.79 -3.30
CA LYS A 52 -7.37 16.06 -4.38
C LYS A 52 -6.60 14.81 -4.81
N LEU A 53 -6.25 13.93 -3.88
CA LEU A 53 -5.65 12.64 -4.22
C LEU A 53 -6.64 11.75 -5.02
N ARG A 54 -7.93 11.77 -4.69
CA ARG A 54 -8.97 11.07 -5.45
C ARG A 54 -9.18 11.65 -6.86
N MET A 55 -8.92 12.92 -7.05
CA MET A 55 -9.13 13.61 -8.34
C MET A 55 -7.91 13.52 -9.27
N VAL A 56 -6.74 13.23 -8.77
CA VAL A 56 -5.53 13.16 -9.60
C VAL A 56 -5.60 11.95 -10.51
N LYS A 57 -5.34 12.17 -11.80
CA LYS A 57 -5.29 11.13 -12.82
C LYS A 57 -4.00 11.25 -13.62
N PHE A 58 -3.47 10.11 -14.07
CA PHE A 58 -2.35 10.06 -14.99
C PHE A 58 -2.83 10.02 -16.43
N ALA A 59 -2.13 10.72 -17.30
CA ALA A 59 -2.24 10.52 -18.73
C ALA A 59 -1.43 9.27 -19.13
N ARG A 60 -2.11 8.15 -19.31
CA ARG A 60 -1.51 6.88 -19.75
C ARG A 60 -1.96 6.53 -21.16
N ILE A 61 -1.16 5.72 -21.85
CA ILE A 61 -1.59 5.15 -23.12
C ILE A 61 -2.80 4.22 -22.92
N PRO A 62 -3.71 4.12 -23.89
CA PRO A 62 -4.95 3.34 -23.73
C PRO A 62 -4.74 1.87 -23.35
N SER A 63 -3.72 1.22 -23.91
CA SER A 63 -3.39 -0.17 -23.60
C SER A 63 -3.00 -0.38 -22.12
N TYR A 64 -2.38 0.61 -21.51
CA TYR A 64 -2.03 0.57 -20.10
C TYR A 64 -3.27 0.73 -19.21
N ASN A 65 -4.15 1.66 -19.57
CA ASN A 65 -5.42 1.83 -18.86
C ASN A 65 -6.32 0.59 -18.96
N GLN A 66 -6.33 -0.06 -20.12
CA GLN A 66 -7.05 -1.31 -20.32
C GLN A 66 -6.57 -2.42 -19.38
N LEU A 67 -5.25 -2.51 -19.22
CA LEU A 67 -4.63 -3.51 -18.35
C LEU A 67 -5.01 -3.33 -16.87
N PHE A 68 -5.26 -2.09 -16.43
CA PHE A 68 -5.60 -1.75 -15.05
C PHE A 68 -7.08 -1.41 -14.84
N SER A 69 -7.92 -1.58 -15.86
CA SER A 69 -9.34 -1.21 -15.81
C SER A 69 -9.57 0.27 -15.47
N GLY A 70 -8.72 1.14 -16.00
CA GLY A 70 -8.76 2.58 -15.76
C GLY A 70 -7.38 3.20 -15.56
N ASP A 71 -7.34 4.33 -14.89
CA ASP A 71 -6.14 5.10 -14.63
C ASP A 71 -5.87 5.33 -13.11
N PRO A 72 -5.79 4.28 -12.29
CA PRO A 72 -5.51 4.43 -10.88
C PRO A 72 -4.12 5.05 -10.68
N VAL A 73 -4.01 5.94 -9.70
CA VAL A 73 -2.74 6.57 -9.32
C VAL A 73 -1.97 5.70 -8.33
N TRP A 74 -2.72 4.99 -7.49
CA TRP A 74 -2.20 4.20 -6.37
C TRP A 74 -1.25 5.01 -5.47
N ALA A 75 -1.69 6.22 -5.15
CA ALA A 75 -1.03 7.01 -4.12
C ALA A 75 -1.37 6.39 -2.76
N THR A 76 -0.34 5.97 -2.04
CA THR A 76 -0.50 5.41 -0.69
C THR A 76 -0.24 6.47 0.34
N LEU A 77 -1.11 6.52 1.33
CA LEU A 77 -1.04 7.43 2.46
C LEU A 77 -0.93 6.60 3.73
N ASP A 78 0.22 6.72 4.40
CA ASP A 78 0.53 5.94 5.58
C ASP A 78 0.17 6.72 6.85
N VAL A 79 -0.43 6.06 7.82
CA VAL A 79 -0.83 6.64 9.10
C VAL A 79 -0.38 5.77 10.28
N ALA A 80 -0.23 6.36 11.43
CA ALA A 80 0.15 5.71 12.67
C ALA A 80 1.56 5.08 12.67
N GLY A 81 1.71 3.88 13.19
CA GLY A 81 2.99 3.20 13.36
C GLY A 81 3.79 3.66 14.57
N THR A 82 5.05 3.27 14.60
CA THR A 82 5.98 3.60 15.69
C THR A 82 7.18 4.38 15.18
N GLY A 83 7.72 5.26 16.01
CA GLY A 83 8.96 5.99 15.74
C GLY A 83 10.21 5.14 15.95
N VAL A 84 11.38 5.72 15.65
CA VAL A 84 12.71 5.11 15.86
C VAL A 84 12.94 4.72 17.32
N ASP A 85 12.39 5.50 18.23
CA ASP A 85 12.44 5.26 19.67
C ASP A 85 11.37 4.28 20.19
N GLY A 86 10.59 3.69 19.28
CA GLY A 86 9.54 2.74 19.59
C GLY A 86 8.26 3.34 20.18
N ARG A 87 8.15 4.66 20.25
CA ARG A 87 6.89 5.33 20.66
C ARG A 87 5.86 5.24 19.56
N SER A 88 4.58 5.21 19.96
CA SER A 88 3.48 5.39 19.02
C SER A 88 3.59 6.74 18.32
N MET A 89 3.42 6.73 17.01
CA MET A 89 3.36 7.92 16.17
C MET A 89 1.93 8.41 15.90
N VAL A 90 0.95 7.82 16.58
CA VAL A 90 -0.45 8.23 16.45
C VAL A 90 -0.64 9.65 16.93
N THR A 91 -1.23 10.46 16.07
CA THR A 91 -1.57 11.86 16.31
C THR A 91 -3.07 12.09 16.08
N LYS A 92 -3.58 13.27 16.37
CA LYS A 92 -4.96 13.62 16.02
C LYS A 92 -5.20 13.58 14.51
N THR A 93 -4.19 13.88 13.72
CA THR A 93 -4.30 13.89 12.26
C THR A 93 -4.46 12.49 11.68
N ASP A 94 -3.99 11.44 12.35
CA ASP A 94 -4.31 10.06 11.98
C ASP A 94 -5.83 9.79 12.09
N PHE A 95 -6.45 10.24 13.16
CA PHE A 95 -7.90 10.15 13.31
C PHE A 95 -8.62 10.97 12.23
N ARG A 96 -8.13 12.17 11.87
CA ARG A 96 -8.73 12.99 10.82
C ARG A 96 -8.67 12.29 9.46
N PHE A 97 -7.56 11.63 9.13
CA PHE A 97 -7.48 10.84 7.89
C PHE A 97 -8.46 9.67 7.86
N LEU A 98 -8.63 8.96 8.96
CA LEU A 98 -9.65 7.92 9.05
C LEU A 98 -11.06 8.51 8.95
N HIS A 99 -11.29 9.66 9.56
CA HIS A 99 -12.58 10.35 9.54
C HIS A 99 -12.95 10.86 8.14
N THR A 100 -12.00 11.06 7.24
CA THR A 100 -12.33 11.41 5.83
C THR A 100 -13.17 10.32 5.16
N LEU A 101 -13.03 9.06 5.58
CA LEU A 101 -13.83 7.96 5.04
C LEU A 101 -15.30 8.03 5.48
N GLU A 102 -15.57 8.60 6.65
CA GLU A 102 -16.94 8.89 7.10
C GLU A 102 -17.51 10.11 6.36
N ASN A 103 -16.71 11.20 6.22
CA ASN A 103 -17.15 12.44 5.60
C ASN A 103 -17.40 12.32 4.10
N MET A 104 -16.52 11.60 3.39
CA MET A 104 -16.52 11.54 1.93
C MET A 104 -16.90 10.16 1.38
N GLY A 105 -17.16 9.21 2.25
CA GLY A 105 -17.41 7.82 1.89
C GLY A 105 -16.18 7.03 1.46
N PRO A 106 -16.32 5.71 1.36
CA PRO A 106 -15.25 4.81 0.96
C PRO A 106 -14.78 5.09 -0.47
N ALA A 107 -13.48 4.90 -0.70
CA ALA A 107 -12.90 5.02 -2.03
C ALA A 107 -11.62 4.18 -2.11
N PRO A 108 -11.26 3.68 -3.31
CA PRO A 108 -10.02 2.94 -3.50
C PRO A 108 -8.77 3.82 -3.41
N GLU A 109 -8.95 5.15 -3.50
CA GLU A 109 -7.85 6.11 -3.45
C GLU A 109 -8.14 7.29 -2.50
N PRO A 110 -7.09 7.77 -1.81
CA PRO A 110 -5.76 7.16 -1.71
C PRO A 110 -5.82 5.79 -1.05
N ASN A 111 -4.84 4.92 -1.32
CA ASN A 111 -4.67 3.71 -0.52
C ASN A 111 -4.29 4.16 0.90
N LEU A 112 -5.21 4.05 1.83
CA LEU A 112 -4.98 4.43 3.22
C LEU A 112 -4.45 3.22 3.98
N THR A 113 -3.19 3.28 4.41
CA THR A 113 -2.51 2.19 5.11
C THR A 113 -2.26 2.56 6.56
N VAL A 114 -2.80 1.78 7.47
CA VAL A 114 -2.51 1.86 8.90
C VAL A 114 -1.30 1.01 9.22
N PHE A 115 -0.23 1.62 9.70
CA PHE A 115 0.91 0.90 10.26
C PHE A 115 0.55 0.41 11.66
N TYR A 116 0.08 -0.82 11.73
CA TYR A 116 -0.31 -1.44 12.97
C TYR A 116 0.92 -1.80 13.81
N SER A 117 0.81 -1.57 15.12
CA SER A 117 1.75 -2.08 16.11
C SER A 117 1.00 -2.42 17.39
N SER A 118 1.49 -3.40 18.12
CA SER A 118 0.99 -3.73 19.45
C SER A 118 1.05 -2.53 20.41
N LYS A 119 1.97 -1.60 20.17
CA LYS A 119 2.23 -0.40 20.98
C LYS A 119 1.28 0.77 20.70
N LEU A 120 0.43 0.70 19.68
CA LEU A 120 -0.52 1.76 19.38
C LEU A 120 -1.57 1.90 20.50
N PRO A 121 -2.08 3.11 20.74
CA PRO A 121 -3.18 3.33 21.69
C PRO A 121 -4.39 2.48 21.32
N GLN A 122 -5.01 1.85 22.32
CA GLN A 122 -6.18 1.00 22.08
C GLN A 122 -7.33 1.78 21.44
N THR A 123 -7.53 3.03 21.85
CA THR A 123 -8.56 3.91 21.27
C THR A 123 -8.40 4.12 19.76
N PHE A 124 -7.15 4.22 19.29
CA PHE A 124 -6.87 4.31 17.85
C PHE A 124 -7.14 2.98 17.14
N LYS A 125 -6.71 1.87 17.73
CA LYS A 125 -6.95 0.52 17.16
C LYS A 125 -8.45 0.25 17.02
N ASP A 126 -9.24 0.57 18.05
CA ASP A 126 -10.69 0.38 18.03
C ASP A 126 -11.37 1.27 16.97
N TYR A 127 -10.92 2.53 16.87
CA TYR A 127 -11.43 3.45 15.86
C TYR A 127 -11.10 2.99 14.44
N ALA A 128 -9.84 2.64 14.19
CA ALA A 128 -9.42 2.14 12.89
C ALA A 128 -10.16 0.85 12.49
N ALA A 129 -10.34 -0.08 13.42
CA ALA A 129 -11.11 -1.31 13.20
C ALA A 129 -12.56 -1.01 12.83
N ARG A 130 -13.22 -0.08 13.56
CA ARG A 130 -14.59 0.34 13.25
C ARG A 130 -14.68 0.90 11.83
N ILE A 131 -13.83 1.85 11.48
CA ILE A 131 -13.83 2.45 10.13
C ILE A 131 -13.54 1.40 9.05
N SER A 132 -12.64 0.44 9.30
CA SER A 132 -12.39 -0.67 8.39
C SER A 132 -13.62 -1.51 8.12
N ILE A 133 -14.38 -1.85 9.15
CA ILE A 133 -15.62 -2.65 9.06
C ILE A 133 -16.68 -1.88 8.26
N GLU A 134 -16.83 -0.58 8.54
CA GLU A 134 -17.85 0.25 7.94
C GLU A 134 -17.56 0.60 6.47
N THR A 135 -16.28 0.73 6.10
CA THR A 135 -15.92 1.31 4.79
C THR A 135 -15.16 0.35 3.87
N SER A 136 -14.52 -0.69 4.40
CA SER A 136 -13.62 -1.59 3.66
C SER A 136 -12.53 -0.84 2.87
N SER A 137 -12.08 0.33 3.34
CA SER A 137 -11.18 1.24 2.62
C SER A 137 -9.85 1.47 3.33
N ILE A 138 -9.48 0.61 4.27
CA ILE A 138 -8.23 0.70 5.01
C ILE A 138 -7.41 -0.58 4.77
N GLN A 139 -6.12 -0.40 4.50
CA GLN A 139 -5.12 -1.46 4.51
C GLN A 139 -4.34 -1.43 5.81
N TYR A 140 -3.74 -2.56 6.16
CA TYR A 140 -2.91 -2.68 7.36
C TYR A 140 -1.57 -3.29 7.02
N GLU A 141 -0.51 -2.68 7.54
CA GLU A 141 0.83 -3.27 7.57
C GLU A 141 1.29 -3.43 9.01
N ASN A 142 1.89 -4.56 9.32
CA ASN A 142 2.37 -4.82 10.67
C ASN A 142 3.75 -4.19 10.88
N ASP A 143 3.77 -3.00 11.50
CA ASP A 143 4.98 -2.24 11.76
C ASP A 143 5.99 -3.03 12.63
N ASP A 144 5.49 -3.85 13.57
CA ASP A 144 6.35 -4.69 14.41
C ASP A 144 7.08 -5.80 13.61
N ALA A 145 6.49 -6.26 12.52
CA ALA A 145 7.07 -7.27 11.62
C ALA A 145 7.90 -6.64 10.49
N MET A 146 7.50 -5.47 9.99
CA MET A 146 8.13 -4.83 8.84
C MET A 146 9.45 -4.15 9.19
N LYS A 147 9.54 -3.46 10.32
CA LYS A 147 10.74 -2.72 10.73
C LYS A 147 12.01 -3.55 10.83
N PRO A 148 12.00 -4.78 11.34
CA PRO A 148 13.20 -5.61 11.35
C PRO A 148 13.79 -5.88 9.97
N VAL A 149 12.99 -5.83 8.93
CA VAL A 149 13.38 -6.09 7.53
C VAL A 149 13.70 -4.80 6.78
N TRP A 150 12.82 -3.80 6.90
CA TRP A 150 12.84 -2.58 6.09
C TRP A 150 13.45 -1.36 6.80
N GLY A 151 13.77 -1.49 8.10
CA GLY A 151 14.25 -0.38 8.91
C GLY A 151 13.12 0.49 9.46
N ASP A 152 13.49 1.49 10.24
CA ASP A 152 12.53 2.32 10.97
C ASP A 152 11.76 3.30 10.08
N ASP A 153 12.32 3.70 8.96
CA ASP A 153 11.75 4.68 8.06
C ASP A 153 11.44 4.06 6.70
N TYR A 154 10.39 3.28 6.66
CA TYR A 154 9.83 2.74 5.44
C TYR A 154 8.45 3.34 5.18
N ALA A 155 8.00 3.25 3.95
CA ALA A 155 6.67 3.63 3.49
C ALA A 155 6.10 2.55 2.58
N ILE A 156 4.78 2.51 2.46
CA ILE A 156 4.11 1.64 1.50
C ILE A 156 3.84 2.42 0.23
N CYS A 157 4.24 1.86 -0.89
CA CYS A 157 3.98 2.39 -2.22
C CYS A 157 2.93 1.53 -2.92
N CYS A 158 2.07 2.14 -3.71
CA CYS A 158 1.01 1.44 -4.43
C CYS A 158 0.04 0.77 -3.45
N CYS A 159 -0.07 -0.56 -3.52
CA CYS A 159 -0.97 -1.32 -2.67
C CYS A 159 -0.26 -1.78 -1.38
N VAL A 160 0.89 -2.46 -1.51
CA VAL A 160 1.55 -3.16 -0.41
C VAL A 160 3.08 -3.21 -0.52
N SER A 161 3.69 -2.50 -1.45
CA SER A 161 5.15 -2.57 -1.64
C SER A 161 5.87 -1.70 -0.63
N ALA A 162 6.61 -2.31 0.27
CA ALA A 162 7.45 -1.58 1.19
C ALA A 162 8.69 -1.03 0.48
N THR A 163 9.06 0.21 0.80
CA THR A 163 10.26 0.88 0.31
C THR A 163 10.90 1.69 1.43
N GLN A 164 12.22 1.73 1.47
CA GLN A 164 12.93 2.61 2.39
C GLN A 164 12.83 4.05 1.91
N THR A 165 12.30 4.92 2.75
CA THR A 165 12.04 6.32 2.41
C THR A 165 13.34 7.03 1.97
N GLY A 166 13.32 7.62 0.78
CA GLY A 166 14.46 8.35 0.21
C GLY A 166 15.63 7.51 -0.26
N LYS A 167 15.56 6.17 -0.18
CA LYS A 167 16.63 5.25 -0.60
C LYS A 167 16.20 4.33 -1.74
N GLU A 168 14.94 3.99 -1.78
CA GLU A 168 14.39 3.05 -2.75
C GLU A 168 13.20 3.65 -3.47
N MET A 169 12.91 3.11 -4.64
CA MET A 169 11.72 3.43 -5.40
C MET A 169 11.04 2.14 -5.83
N GLN A 170 9.73 2.17 -5.95
CA GLN A 170 9.00 1.06 -6.53
C GLN A 170 9.19 1.05 -8.05
N PHE A 171 9.39 -0.13 -8.59
CA PHE A 171 9.59 -0.34 -10.00
C PHE A 171 8.76 -1.53 -10.50
N PHE A 172 7.96 -1.32 -11.54
CA PHE A 172 7.24 -2.42 -12.19
C PHE A 172 8.16 -3.11 -13.20
N GLY A 173 8.93 -4.10 -12.72
CA GLY A 173 9.90 -4.82 -13.56
C GLY A 173 9.29 -5.94 -14.37
N ALA A 174 8.35 -6.69 -13.78
CA ALA A 174 7.76 -7.86 -14.41
C ALA A 174 6.38 -8.18 -13.84
N ARG A 175 5.63 -9.02 -14.57
CA ARG A 175 4.39 -9.63 -14.12
C ARG A 175 4.49 -11.12 -14.25
N ALA A 176 4.18 -11.85 -13.18
CA ALA A 176 4.10 -13.29 -13.19
C ALA A 176 2.64 -13.74 -13.26
N ASN A 177 2.36 -14.65 -14.19
CA ASN A 177 1.09 -15.35 -14.20
C ASN A 177 1.18 -16.55 -13.26
N LEU A 178 0.73 -16.39 -12.02
CA LEU A 178 0.84 -17.41 -10.98
C LEU A 178 0.16 -18.73 -11.36
N ALA A 179 -0.98 -18.68 -12.05
CA ALA A 179 -1.65 -19.87 -12.54
C ALA A 179 -0.78 -20.63 -13.57
N LYS A 180 -0.09 -19.91 -14.43
CA LYS A 180 0.82 -20.50 -15.41
C LYS A 180 2.08 -21.06 -14.75
N CYS A 181 2.60 -20.40 -13.73
CA CYS A 181 3.72 -20.92 -12.93
C CYS A 181 3.35 -22.26 -12.25
N LEU A 182 2.13 -22.34 -11.71
CA LEU A 182 1.62 -23.57 -11.13
C LEU A 182 1.48 -24.70 -12.19
N LEU A 183 0.95 -24.37 -13.36
CA LEU A 183 0.84 -25.36 -14.46
C LEU A 183 2.22 -25.87 -14.90
N TYR A 184 3.21 -25.00 -14.98
CA TYR A 184 4.59 -25.43 -15.29
C TYR A 184 5.15 -26.37 -14.20
N ALA A 185 4.93 -26.04 -12.93
CA ALA A 185 5.35 -26.91 -11.84
C ALA A 185 4.68 -28.29 -11.89
N ILE A 186 3.37 -28.33 -12.17
CA ILE A 186 2.61 -29.58 -12.32
C ILE A 186 3.12 -30.40 -13.51
N ASN A 187 3.45 -29.76 -14.61
CA ASN A 187 3.85 -30.39 -15.86
C ASN A 187 5.37 -30.61 -16.01
N GLY A 188 6.14 -30.48 -14.92
CA GLY A 188 7.59 -30.68 -14.97
C GLY A 188 8.35 -29.64 -15.80
N GLY A 189 7.83 -28.40 -15.86
CA GLY A 189 8.41 -27.30 -16.63
C GLY A 189 7.97 -27.21 -18.08
N VAL A 190 7.05 -28.06 -18.53
CA VAL A 190 6.56 -28.09 -19.92
C VAL A 190 5.33 -27.21 -20.08
N ASP A 191 5.28 -26.41 -21.13
CA ASP A 191 4.09 -25.65 -21.52
C ASP A 191 3.03 -26.57 -22.09
N GLU A 192 1.83 -26.55 -21.51
CA GLU A 192 0.74 -27.46 -21.88
C GLU A 192 0.17 -27.21 -23.30
N LYS A 193 0.42 -26.04 -23.87
CA LYS A 193 -0.08 -25.67 -25.20
C LYS A 193 0.95 -25.92 -26.30
N SER A 194 2.19 -25.49 -26.08
CA SER A 194 3.25 -25.62 -27.09
C SER A 194 4.01 -26.94 -26.97
N GLY A 195 3.98 -27.58 -25.81
CA GLY A 195 4.82 -28.76 -25.53
C GLY A 195 6.29 -28.43 -25.31
N GLU A 196 6.65 -27.15 -25.27
CA GLU A 196 8.04 -26.71 -25.10
C GLU A 196 8.45 -26.75 -23.63
N GLN A 197 9.73 -27.07 -23.40
CA GLN A 197 10.32 -26.98 -22.08
C GLN A 197 10.67 -25.51 -21.80
N VAL A 198 9.91 -24.84 -20.95
CA VAL A 198 10.10 -23.43 -20.58
C VAL A 198 10.68 -23.24 -19.18
N GLY A 199 10.51 -24.21 -18.31
CA GLY A 199 11.05 -24.22 -16.96
C GLY A 199 12.10 -25.32 -16.76
N PRO A 200 12.70 -25.41 -15.57
CA PRO A 200 13.59 -26.54 -15.24
C PRO A 200 12.88 -27.89 -15.39
N HIS A 201 13.65 -28.87 -15.80
CA HIS A 201 13.17 -30.24 -15.79
C HIS A 201 12.94 -30.70 -14.36
N SER A 202 11.71 -31.01 -14.04
CA SER A 202 11.33 -31.65 -12.78
C SER A 202 10.36 -32.81 -13.07
N ALA A 203 10.23 -33.72 -12.13
CA ALA A 203 9.18 -34.74 -12.24
C ALA A 203 7.81 -34.03 -12.16
N PRO A 204 6.84 -34.40 -13.03
CA PRO A 204 5.49 -33.86 -12.94
C PRO A 204 4.89 -34.12 -11.55
N ILE A 205 4.28 -33.09 -10.97
CA ILE A 205 3.61 -33.22 -9.68
C ILE A 205 2.28 -33.92 -9.91
N THR A 206 2.12 -35.08 -9.32
CA THR A 206 0.83 -35.78 -9.34
C THR A 206 0.00 -35.33 -8.15
N ALA A 207 -1.27 -35.03 -8.36
CA ALA A 207 -2.20 -34.48 -7.38
C ALA A 207 -2.45 -35.36 -6.12
N ARG A 208 -1.67 -36.44 -5.95
CA ARG A 208 -1.82 -37.42 -4.86
C ARG A 208 -0.71 -37.45 -3.83
N SER A 209 0.35 -36.69 -3.97
CA SER A 209 1.44 -36.70 -2.97
C SER A 209 1.46 -35.42 -2.17
N GLU A 210 1.14 -35.52 -0.91
CA GLU A 210 1.23 -34.41 0.06
C GLU A 210 2.69 -33.88 0.23
N GLU A 211 3.69 -34.67 -0.14
CA GLU A 211 5.10 -34.31 -0.11
C GLU A 211 5.45 -33.17 -1.07
N HIS A 212 4.69 -32.97 -2.15
CA HIS A 212 4.97 -31.96 -3.16
C HIS A 212 4.38 -30.58 -2.86
N THR A 213 3.55 -30.41 -1.82
CA THR A 213 3.04 -29.07 -1.43
C THR A 213 4.13 -28.16 -0.90
N SER A 214 5.19 -28.69 -0.31
CA SER A 214 6.35 -27.91 0.12
C SER A 214 7.22 -27.45 -1.06
N GLU A 215 7.28 -28.21 -2.14
CA GLU A 215 8.03 -27.86 -3.35
C GLU A 215 7.31 -26.79 -4.17
N LEU A 216 5.99 -26.68 -4.11
CA LEU A 216 5.23 -25.61 -4.73
C LEU A 216 5.52 -24.23 -4.11
N GLN A 217 6.13 -24.18 -2.94
CA GLN A 217 6.61 -22.95 -2.33
C GLN A 217 7.99 -22.51 -2.87
N SER A 218 8.68 -23.41 -3.59
CA SER A 218 10.01 -23.16 -4.16
C SER A 218 10.06 -22.54 -5.56
N PRO A 219 9.00 -22.54 -6.40
CA PRO A 219 9.06 -22.01 -7.77
C PRO A 219 9.29 -20.52 -7.87
N PHE A 220 9.23 -19.77 -6.78
CA PHE A 220 9.49 -18.33 -6.79
C PHE A 220 10.92 -17.95 -7.23
N TYR A 221 11.84 -18.88 -7.21
CA TYR A 221 13.21 -18.68 -7.70
C TYR A 221 13.39 -18.92 -9.19
N LEU A 222 12.33 -19.29 -9.91
CA LEU A 222 12.45 -19.83 -11.27
C LEU A 222 11.96 -18.90 -12.38
N VAL A 223 11.50 -17.70 -12.05
CA VAL A 223 10.99 -16.74 -13.05
C VAL A 223 11.51 -15.33 -12.77
N CYS A 224 12.81 -15.22 -12.63
CA CYS A 224 13.52 -13.95 -12.73
C CYS A 224 14.50 -14.00 -13.88
#